data_1c5f7147d1818a5ee4df18f473a2a0a4
#
_entry.id   1c5f7147d1818a5ee4df18f473a2a0a4
#
_cell.length_a   1.000
_cell.length_b   1.000
_cell.length_c   1.000
_cell.angle_alpha   90.00
_cell.angle_beta   90.00
_cell.angle_gamma   90.00
#
_symmetry.space_group_name_H-M   'P 1'
#
loop_
_entity.id
_entity.type
_entity.pdbx_description
1 polymer ?
#
loop_
_entity_poly.entity_id
_entity_poly.type
_entity_poly.pdbx_seq_one_letter_code
_entity_poly.pdbx_strand_id
1 'polypeptide(L)'
;MNKRTKKYVIKYTLEFFVIVLGISVSFLVQNIRKEKELDLKRELIIRNLLNELESNNEYITKTKDNFFREFDYVNGLLNNSLTKKKIKKYRKNYSPLNPFFSVVSFRPSRSIYNSLLNDGSFNLIESPKLKALIDDVYKLNYNSIINIIESEKKVAIEADRFFVNNHSEIYTKNFWFNFNDEKLTNSVFEIMQNDNHFKALMVQKISYMEVKTSALENYSKKRDALIKLLKK
;
A
#
# COMPACT_ATOMS: atom_id res chain seq x y z
N MET A 1 -40.19 65.04 -24.79
CA MET A 1 -39.34 64.82 -23.60
C MET A 1 -38.52 66.05 -23.32
N ASN A 2 -38.74 66.65 -22.17
CA ASN A 2 -38.15 67.95 -21.79
C ASN A 2 -36.62 67.83 -21.68
N LYS A 3 -35.81 68.84 -22.11
CA LYS A 3 -34.34 68.79 -22.06
C LYS A 3 -33.76 68.39 -20.69
N ARG A 4 -34.44 68.80 -19.60
CA ARG A 4 -34.08 68.42 -18.22
C ARG A 4 -34.23 66.91 -17.98
N THR A 5 -35.35 66.28 -18.39
CA THR A 5 -35.62 64.86 -18.19
C THR A 5 -34.60 64.01 -18.96
N LYS A 6 -34.20 64.38 -20.17
CA LYS A 6 -33.17 63.70 -20.96
C LYS A 6 -31.82 63.71 -20.24
N LYS A 7 -31.43 64.79 -19.59
CA LYS A 7 -30.17 64.94 -18.86
C LYS A 7 -30.13 64.01 -17.62
N TYR A 8 -31.24 63.89 -16.88
CA TYR A 8 -31.35 63.01 -15.74
C TYR A 8 -31.33 61.52 -16.14
N VAL A 9 -32.05 61.17 -17.17
CA VAL A 9 -32.05 59.80 -17.71
C VAL A 9 -30.63 59.37 -18.09
N ILE A 10 -29.91 60.20 -18.87
CA ILE A 10 -28.51 59.90 -19.24
C ILE A 10 -27.61 59.75 -18.01
N LYS A 11 -27.76 60.66 -17.03
CA LYS A 11 -26.97 60.61 -15.80
C LYS A 11 -27.19 59.29 -15.04
N TYR A 12 -28.43 58.90 -14.75
CA TYR A 12 -28.75 57.70 -14.02
C TYR A 12 -28.41 56.43 -14.80
N THR A 13 -28.52 56.46 -16.12
CA THR A 13 -28.08 55.34 -16.98
C THR A 13 -26.56 55.17 -16.89
N LEU A 14 -25.78 56.25 -16.91
CA LEU A 14 -24.32 56.19 -16.73
C LEU A 14 -23.93 55.69 -15.33
N GLU A 15 -24.58 56.20 -14.27
CA GLU A 15 -24.36 55.74 -12.91
C GLU A 15 -24.65 54.23 -12.76
N PHE A 16 -25.74 53.75 -13.34
CA PHE A 16 -26.09 52.34 -13.38
C PHE A 16 -25.00 51.50 -14.11
N PHE A 17 -24.53 51.92 -15.27
CA PHE A 17 -23.46 51.21 -15.97
C PHE A 17 -22.16 51.20 -15.17
N VAL A 18 -21.78 52.26 -14.49
CA VAL A 18 -20.58 52.30 -13.67
C VAL A 18 -20.69 51.30 -12.51
N ILE A 19 -21.85 51.19 -11.84
CA ILE A 19 -22.09 50.22 -10.78
C ILE A 19 -22.00 48.78 -11.32
N VAL A 20 -22.68 48.51 -12.42
CA VAL A 20 -22.67 47.17 -13.05
C VAL A 20 -21.26 46.75 -13.48
N LEU A 21 -20.50 47.66 -14.10
CA LEU A 21 -19.11 47.43 -14.45
C LEU A 21 -18.23 47.17 -13.21
N GLY A 22 -18.38 47.95 -12.15
CA GLY A 22 -17.65 47.75 -10.89
C GLY A 22 -17.90 46.40 -10.26
N ILE A 23 -19.15 45.96 -10.23
CA ILE A 23 -19.54 44.63 -9.72
C ILE A 23 -18.95 43.53 -10.64
N SER A 24 -19.10 43.67 -11.97
CA SER A 24 -18.59 42.71 -12.93
C SER A 24 -17.06 42.52 -12.83
N VAL A 25 -16.31 43.61 -12.73
CA VAL A 25 -14.85 43.57 -12.52
C VAL A 25 -14.50 42.90 -11.20
N SER A 26 -15.23 43.18 -10.13
CA SER A 26 -15.01 42.58 -8.83
C SER A 26 -15.20 41.05 -8.89
N PHE A 27 -16.25 40.56 -9.55
CA PHE A 27 -16.45 39.10 -9.77
C PHE A 27 -15.35 38.48 -10.61
N LEU A 28 -14.89 39.13 -11.68
CA LEU A 28 -13.76 38.63 -12.49
C LEU A 28 -12.49 38.48 -11.67
N VAL A 29 -12.14 39.50 -10.88
CA VAL A 29 -10.96 39.46 -9.98
C VAL A 29 -11.08 38.34 -8.95
N GLN A 30 -12.27 38.18 -8.35
CA GLN A 30 -12.51 37.09 -7.39
C GLN A 30 -12.37 35.70 -8.05
N ASN A 31 -12.91 35.51 -9.24
CA ASN A 31 -12.79 34.24 -9.97
C ASN A 31 -11.33 33.90 -10.29
N ILE A 32 -10.56 34.90 -10.81
CA ILE A 32 -9.14 34.71 -11.09
C ILE A 32 -8.34 34.33 -9.83
N ARG A 33 -8.63 34.98 -8.71
CA ARG A 33 -7.99 34.66 -7.43
C ARG A 33 -8.33 33.24 -6.97
N LYS A 34 -9.60 32.85 -7.07
CA LYS A 34 -10.07 31.52 -6.71
C LYS A 34 -9.43 30.42 -7.57
N GLU A 35 -9.34 30.63 -8.89
CA GLU A 35 -8.67 29.69 -9.78
C GLU A 35 -7.19 29.52 -9.42
N LYS A 36 -6.47 30.60 -9.19
CA LYS A 36 -5.07 30.52 -8.75
C LYS A 36 -4.90 29.77 -7.44
N GLU A 37 -5.80 29.97 -6.50
CA GLU A 37 -5.78 29.26 -5.22
C GLU A 37 -6.04 27.74 -5.40
N LEU A 38 -6.96 27.39 -6.30
CA LEU A 38 -7.22 25.99 -6.65
C LEU A 38 -6.01 25.36 -7.34
N ASP A 39 -5.35 26.06 -8.25
CA ASP A 39 -4.15 25.57 -8.93
C ASP A 39 -3.00 25.32 -7.94
N LEU A 40 -2.77 26.23 -7.00
CA LEU A 40 -1.78 26.04 -5.93
C LEU A 40 -2.11 24.81 -5.05
N LYS A 41 -3.38 24.61 -4.74
CA LYS A 41 -3.83 23.41 -4.01
C LYS A 41 -3.59 22.13 -4.81
N ARG A 42 -3.89 22.12 -6.12
CA ARG A 42 -3.62 20.98 -7.02
C ARG A 42 -2.13 20.63 -7.06
N GLU A 43 -1.29 21.65 -7.23
CA GLU A 43 0.17 21.47 -7.24
C GLU A 43 0.68 20.87 -5.92
N LEU A 44 0.17 21.38 -4.80
CA LEU A 44 0.51 20.85 -3.47
C LEU A 44 0.09 19.37 -3.31
N ILE A 45 -1.09 19.00 -3.78
CA ILE A 45 -1.59 17.63 -3.77
C ILE A 45 -0.64 16.71 -4.56
N ILE A 46 -0.30 17.10 -5.79
CA ILE A 46 0.59 16.34 -6.68
C ILE A 46 1.96 16.14 -6.01
N ARG A 47 2.54 17.20 -5.46
CA ARG A 47 3.82 17.15 -4.77
C ARG A 47 3.78 16.24 -3.53
N ASN A 48 2.73 16.33 -2.72
CA ASN A 48 2.60 15.51 -1.52
C ASN A 48 2.41 14.01 -1.86
N LEU A 49 1.62 13.69 -2.87
CA LEU A 49 1.48 12.31 -3.37
C LEU A 49 2.81 11.77 -3.90
N LEU A 50 3.55 12.57 -4.66
CA LEU A 50 4.87 12.19 -5.17
C LEU A 50 5.83 11.88 -4.01
N ASN A 51 5.92 12.75 -3.03
CA ASN A 51 6.77 12.57 -1.85
C ASN A 51 6.39 11.30 -1.06
N GLU A 52 5.10 11.02 -0.88
CA GLU A 52 4.65 9.79 -0.20
C GLU A 52 5.05 8.53 -0.99
N LEU A 53 4.88 8.53 -2.30
CA LEU A 53 5.26 7.41 -3.17
C LEU A 53 6.76 7.16 -3.17
N GLU A 54 7.56 8.22 -3.19
CA GLU A 54 9.03 8.12 -3.16
C GLU A 54 9.54 7.68 -1.79
N SER A 55 8.96 8.19 -0.70
CA SER A 55 9.32 7.77 0.66
C SER A 55 9.03 6.30 0.95
N ASN A 56 8.02 5.73 0.28
CA ASN A 56 7.70 4.30 0.39
C ASN A 56 8.70 3.37 -0.33
N ASN A 57 9.62 3.89 -1.15
CA ASN A 57 10.46 3.06 -2.02
C ASN A 57 11.34 2.08 -1.25
N GLU A 58 12.03 2.54 -0.22
CA GLU A 58 12.90 1.70 0.62
C GLU A 58 12.08 0.59 1.32
N TYR A 59 10.93 0.96 1.89
CA TYR A 59 10.03 0.00 2.53
C TYR A 59 9.56 -1.10 1.56
N ILE A 60 9.15 -0.71 0.34
CA ILE A 60 8.65 -1.65 -0.67
C ILE A 60 9.76 -2.60 -1.13
N THR A 61 10.97 -2.08 -1.38
CA THR A 61 12.15 -2.88 -1.75
C THR A 61 12.47 -3.89 -0.65
N LYS A 62 12.55 -3.44 0.60
CA LYS A 62 12.81 -4.33 1.76
C LYS A 62 11.72 -5.37 1.96
N THR A 63 10.46 -5.00 1.72
CA THR A 63 9.32 -5.94 1.80
C THR A 63 9.42 -7.00 0.71
N LYS A 64 9.78 -6.61 -0.51
CA LYS A 64 10.00 -7.54 -1.63
C LYS A 64 11.12 -8.55 -1.30
N ASP A 65 12.24 -8.09 -0.78
CA ASP A 65 13.35 -8.95 -0.37
C ASP A 65 12.94 -9.91 0.74
N ASN A 66 12.11 -9.47 1.68
CA ASN A 66 11.57 -10.31 2.74
C ASN A 66 10.65 -11.40 2.17
N PHE A 67 9.77 -11.07 1.22
CA PHE A 67 8.88 -12.04 0.57
C PHE A 67 9.68 -13.12 -0.15
N PHE A 68 10.67 -12.74 -0.94
CA PHE A 68 11.53 -13.69 -1.65
C PHE A 68 12.33 -14.59 -0.68
N ARG A 69 12.89 -14.01 0.37
CA ARG A 69 13.65 -14.75 1.35
C ARG A 69 12.79 -15.80 2.08
N GLU A 70 11.56 -15.45 2.48
CA GLU A 70 10.65 -16.39 3.13
C GLU A 70 10.19 -17.46 2.16
N PHE A 71 9.84 -17.09 0.92
CA PHE A 71 9.49 -18.05 -0.13
C PHE A 71 10.60 -19.08 -0.36
N ASP A 72 11.83 -18.62 -0.57
CA ASP A 72 13.00 -19.50 -0.76
C ASP A 72 13.19 -20.46 0.42
N TYR A 73 12.93 -19.98 1.63
CA TYR A 73 13.13 -20.75 2.85
C TYR A 73 12.06 -21.83 3.00
N VAL A 74 10.78 -21.49 2.84
CA VAL A 74 9.66 -22.45 2.92
C VAL A 74 9.72 -23.45 1.79
N ASN A 75 9.98 -23.01 0.57
CA ASN A 75 10.17 -23.88 -0.59
C ASN A 75 11.37 -24.82 -0.41
N GLY A 76 12.44 -24.32 0.22
CA GLY A 76 13.62 -25.12 0.56
C GLY A 76 13.32 -26.28 1.52
N LEU A 77 12.37 -26.10 2.45
CA LEU A 77 11.92 -27.18 3.32
C LEU A 77 11.18 -28.28 2.52
N LEU A 78 10.19 -27.87 1.71
CA LEU A 78 9.39 -28.82 0.93
C LEU A 78 10.21 -29.66 -0.05
N ASN A 79 11.21 -29.05 -0.67
CA ASN A 79 12.07 -29.68 -1.66
C ASN A 79 13.32 -30.36 -1.02
N ASN A 80 13.36 -30.50 0.31
CA ASN A 80 14.51 -31.05 1.05
C ASN A 80 15.85 -30.37 0.70
N SER A 81 15.81 -29.10 0.25
CA SER A 81 17.01 -28.33 -0.11
C SER A 81 17.41 -27.32 1.00
N LEU A 82 16.72 -27.35 2.15
CA LEU A 82 17.03 -26.51 3.29
C LEU A 82 18.26 -27.05 4.05
N THR A 83 19.43 -26.53 3.71
CA THR A 83 20.69 -26.98 4.31
C THR A 83 20.92 -26.39 5.70
N LYS A 84 21.71 -27.11 6.56
CA LYS A 84 22.16 -26.59 7.86
C LYS A 84 22.81 -25.19 7.74
N LYS A 85 23.54 -24.92 6.65
CA LYS A 85 24.15 -23.62 6.35
C LYS A 85 23.09 -22.53 6.14
N LYS A 86 22.01 -22.82 5.38
CA LYS A 86 20.89 -21.90 5.15
C LYS A 86 20.16 -21.63 6.48
N ILE A 87 19.86 -22.65 7.27
CA ILE A 87 19.22 -22.53 8.58
C ILE A 87 20.09 -21.66 9.53
N LYS A 88 21.39 -21.93 9.61
CA LYS A 88 22.31 -21.15 10.44
C LYS A 88 22.39 -19.67 10.01
N LYS A 89 22.42 -19.43 8.69
CA LYS A 89 22.40 -18.05 8.14
C LYS A 89 21.10 -17.35 8.48
N TYR A 90 19.96 -18.01 8.38
CA TYR A 90 18.64 -17.43 8.70
C TYR A 90 18.53 -17.13 10.19
N ARG A 91 18.91 -18.08 11.06
CA ARG A 91 18.91 -17.95 12.55
C ARG A 91 19.69 -16.74 13.05
N LYS A 92 20.69 -16.29 12.33
CA LYS A 92 21.51 -15.14 12.72
C LYS A 92 20.70 -13.86 12.90
N ASN A 93 19.61 -13.69 12.15
CA ASN A 93 18.80 -12.48 12.12
C ASN A 93 17.30 -12.73 12.38
N TYR A 94 16.84 -13.99 12.29
CA TYR A 94 15.42 -14.36 12.33
C TYR A 94 15.23 -15.70 13.02
N SER A 95 14.04 -15.91 13.60
CA SER A 95 13.65 -17.25 14.02
C SER A 95 13.52 -18.17 12.80
N PRO A 96 14.18 -19.36 12.80
CA PRO A 96 14.12 -20.29 11.68
C PRO A 96 12.73 -20.91 11.47
N LEU A 97 11.84 -20.77 12.44
CA LEU A 97 10.47 -21.27 12.38
C LEU A 97 9.47 -20.21 11.92
N ASN A 98 9.80 -18.92 12.03
CA ASN A 98 8.91 -17.81 11.66
C ASN A 98 8.28 -17.95 10.28
N PRO A 99 9.02 -18.30 9.21
CA PRO A 99 8.44 -18.34 7.86
C PRO A 99 7.29 -19.33 7.69
N PHE A 100 7.15 -20.28 8.60
CA PHE A 100 6.08 -21.29 8.53
C PHE A 100 4.81 -20.83 9.25
N PHE A 101 4.95 -20.06 10.33
CA PHE A 101 3.88 -19.71 11.26
C PHE A 101 3.53 -18.22 11.25
N SER A 102 4.25 -17.41 10.50
CA SER A 102 3.99 -15.97 10.37
C SER A 102 3.90 -15.54 8.91
N VAL A 103 3.51 -14.30 8.71
CA VAL A 103 3.37 -13.69 7.39
C VAL A 103 3.95 -12.29 7.41
N VAL A 104 4.78 -11.96 6.43
CA VAL A 104 5.27 -10.60 6.24
C VAL A 104 4.13 -9.69 5.82
N SER A 105 3.91 -8.62 6.57
CA SER A 105 2.88 -7.63 6.28
C SER A 105 3.31 -6.67 5.17
N PHE A 106 2.31 -6.05 4.51
CA PHE A 106 2.51 -4.97 3.54
C PHE A 106 1.77 -3.72 4.01
N ARG A 107 2.51 -2.69 4.44
CA ARG A 107 1.96 -1.47 5.05
C ARG A 107 2.73 -0.22 4.60
N PRO A 108 2.76 0.09 3.29
CA PRO A 108 3.30 1.37 2.84
C PRO A 108 2.44 2.53 3.38
N SER A 109 3.03 3.71 3.53
CA SER A 109 2.27 4.90 3.92
C SER A 109 1.21 5.23 2.86
N ARG A 110 0.01 5.57 3.33
CA ARG A 110 -1.16 6.01 2.53
C ARG A 110 -1.79 7.24 3.17
N SER A 111 -1.06 7.96 3.99
CA SER A 111 -1.58 9.07 4.80
C SER A 111 -2.09 10.21 3.92
N ILE A 112 -1.33 10.56 2.89
CA ILE A 112 -1.71 11.63 1.95
C ILE A 112 -2.95 11.23 1.14
N TYR A 113 -2.96 10.03 0.55
CA TYR A 113 -4.12 9.52 -0.18
C TYR A 113 -5.39 9.49 0.69
N ASN A 114 -5.28 8.98 1.92
CA ASN A 114 -6.42 8.92 2.84
C ASN A 114 -6.90 10.33 3.24
N SER A 115 -6.00 11.29 3.45
CA SER A 115 -6.35 12.68 3.72
C SER A 115 -7.15 13.28 2.55
N LEU A 116 -6.69 13.09 1.31
CA LEU A 116 -7.36 13.59 0.11
C LEU A 116 -8.78 13.04 -0.07
N LEU A 117 -9.01 11.78 0.32
CA LEU A 117 -10.34 11.18 0.29
C LEU A 117 -11.24 11.79 1.39
N ASN A 118 -10.70 11.96 2.60
CA ASN A 118 -11.46 12.41 3.76
C ASN A 118 -11.89 13.88 3.66
N ASP A 119 -11.04 14.76 3.10
CA ASP A 119 -11.33 16.18 2.95
C ASP A 119 -11.95 16.55 1.59
N GLY A 120 -12.14 15.56 0.72
CA GLY A 120 -12.70 15.75 -0.62
C GLY A 120 -11.74 16.37 -1.63
N SER A 121 -10.50 16.67 -1.26
CA SER A 121 -9.49 17.28 -2.14
C SER A 121 -9.09 16.40 -3.32
N PHE A 122 -9.36 15.09 -3.25
CA PHE A 122 -9.17 14.17 -4.38
C PHE A 122 -9.94 14.62 -5.63
N ASN A 123 -11.08 15.32 -5.47
CA ASN A 123 -11.87 15.86 -6.56
C ASN A 123 -11.16 16.98 -7.33
N LEU A 124 -10.19 17.67 -6.71
CA LEU A 124 -9.40 18.73 -7.35
C LEU A 124 -8.42 18.19 -8.42
N ILE A 125 -8.15 16.90 -8.41
CA ILE A 125 -7.37 16.25 -9.48
C ILE A 125 -8.27 16.16 -10.71
N GLU A 126 -7.99 16.93 -11.74
CA GLU A 126 -8.88 17.02 -12.94
C GLU A 126 -8.72 15.84 -13.90
N SER A 127 -7.51 15.31 -14.03
CA SER A 127 -7.21 14.24 -14.98
C SER A 127 -7.85 12.91 -14.55
N PRO A 128 -8.84 12.38 -15.32
CA PRO A 128 -9.43 11.07 -15.04
C PRO A 128 -8.40 9.93 -15.09
N LYS A 129 -7.43 10.04 -15.99
CA LYS A 129 -6.34 9.07 -16.12
C LYS A 129 -5.45 9.07 -14.86
N LEU A 130 -5.15 10.23 -14.30
CA LEU A 130 -4.37 10.34 -13.07
C LEU A 130 -5.15 9.79 -11.88
N LYS A 131 -6.44 10.15 -11.73
CA LYS A 131 -7.32 9.57 -10.70
C LYS A 131 -7.35 8.06 -10.75
N ALA A 132 -7.59 7.49 -11.94
CA ALA A 132 -7.64 6.04 -12.12
C ALA A 132 -6.32 5.37 -11.73
N LEU A 133 -5.18 5.96 -12.05
CA LEU A 133 -3.88 5.39 -11.70
C LEU A 133 -3.58 5.52 -10.20
N ILE A 134 -4.01 6.60 -9.54
CA ILE A 134 -3.92 6.75 -8.09
C ILE A 134 -4.77 5.67 -7.41
N ASP A 135 -6.03 5.50 -7.81
CA ASP A 135 -6.92 4.46 -7.26
C ASP A 135 -6.37 3.04 -7.53
N ASP A 136 -5.77 2.81 -8.69
CA ASP A 136 -5.15 1.54 -9.03
C ASP A 136 -4.00 1.21 -8.07
N VAL A 137 -3.15 2.17 -7.73
CA VAL A 137 -2.04 1.97 -6.79
C VAL A 137 -2.54 1.87 -5.34
N TYR A 138 -3.28 2.86 -4.88
CA TYR A 138 -3.60 3.03 -3.46
C TYR A 138 -4.78 2.17 -2.97
N LYS A 139 -5.65 1.72 -3.88
CA LYS A 139 -6.84 0.94 -3.55
C LYS A 139 -6.79 -0.46 -4.16
N LEU A 140 -6.78 -0.60 -5.50
CA LEU A 140 -6.95 -1.90 -6.13
C LEU A 140 -5.76 -2.83 -5.89
N ASN A 141 -4.55 -2.43 -6.27
CA ASN A 141 -3.35 -3.27 -6.10
C ASN A 141 -2.97 -3.42 -4.62
N TYR A 142 -3.12 -2.36 -3.82
CA TYR A 142 -2.91 -2.45 -2.38
C TYR A 142 -3.83 -3.49 -1.74
N ASN A 143 -5.14 -3.42 -1.97
CA ASN A 143 -6.11 -4.35 -1.38
C ASN A 143 -5.91 -5.79 -1.91
N SER A 144 -5.50 -5.95 -3.17
CA SER A 144 -5.14 -7.27 -3.71
C SER A 144 -4.04 -7.93 -2.88
N ILE A 145 -2.96 -7.21 -2.59
CA ILE A 145 -1.87 -7.72 -1.74
C ILE A 145 -2.36 -8.03 -0.33
N ILE A 146 -3.16 -7.15 0.27
CA ILE A 146 -3.71 -7.39 1.62
C ILE A 146 -4.57 -8.65 1.67
N ASN A 147 -5.45 -8.86 0.69
CA ASN A 147 -6.32 -10.05 0.63
C ASN A 147 -5.51 -11.34 0.51
N ILE A 148 -4.43 -11.33 -0.27
CA ILE A 148 -3.53 -12.48 -0.39
C ILE A 148 -2.83 -12.74 0.95
N ILE A 149 -2.34 -11.70 1.63
CA ILE A 149 -1.71 -11.78 2.94
C ILE A 149 -2.67 -12.36 3.99
N GLU A 150 -3.93 -11.93 4.00
CA GLU A 150 -4.94 -12.49 4.92
C GLU A 150 -5.27 -13.95 4.62
N SER A 151 -5.21 -14.36 3.35
CA SER A 151 -5.36 -15.77 2.97
C SER A 151 -4.16 -16.62 3.40
N GLU A 152 -2.94 -16.13 3.18
CA GLU A 152 -1.70 -16.76 3.66
C GLU A 152 -1.67 -16.88 5.19
N LYS A 153 -2.18 -15.86 5.89
CA LYS A 153 -2.27 -15.85 7.35
C LYS A 153 -3.17 -16.96 7.90
N LYS A 154 -4.26 -17.28 7.21
CA LYS A 154 -5.11 -18.42 7.60
C LYS A 154 -4.34 -19.73 7.57
N VAL A 155 -3.53 -19.93 6.54
CA VAL A 155 -2.68 -21.13 6.44
C VAL A 155 -1.61 -21.14 7.54
N ALA A 156 -1.00 -20.01 7.86
CA ALA A 156 -0.04 -19.92 8.96
C ALA A 156 -0.68 -20.27 10.32
N ILE A 157 -1.93 -19.82 10.55
CA ILE A 157 -2.69 -20.19 11.76
C ILE A 157 -3.01 -21.69 11.78
N GLU A 158 -3.38 -22.29 10.66
CA GLU A 158 -3.61 -23.72 10.57
C GLU A 158 -2.33 -24.53 10.84
N ALA A 159 -1.19 -24.09 10.33
CA ALA A 159 0.11 -24.68 10.61
C ALA A 159 0.45 -24.61 12.10
N ASP A 160 0.14 -23.52 12.77
CA ASP A 160 0.30 -23.36 14.21
C ASP A 160 -0.61 -24.33 14.97
N ARG A 161 -1.90 -24.40 14.62
CA ARG A 161 -2.87 -25.34 15.20
C ARG A 161 -2.49 -26.80 14.99
N PHE A 162 -1.88 -27.12 13.86
CA PHE A 162 -1.38 -28.48 13.62
C PHE A 162 -0.42 -28.93 14.73
N PHE A 163 0.54 -28.06 15.11
CA PHE A 163 1.46 -28.37 16.18
C PHE A 163 0.78 -28.41 17.56
N VAL A 164 -0.15 -27.51 17.84
CA VAL A 164 -0.94 -27.54 19.10
C VAL A 164 -1.68 -28.86 19.25
N ASN A 165 -2.32 -29.34 18.19
CA ASN A 165 -3.19 -30.50 18.25
C ASN A 165 -2.44 -31.83 18.17
N ASN A 166 -1.36 -31.91 17.42
CA ASN A 166 -0.68 -33.17 17.12
C ASN A 166 0.69 -33.32 17.83
N HIS A 167 1.27 -32.20 18.27
CA HIS A 167 2.63 -32.13 18.86
C HIS A 167 2.67 -31.17 20.04
N SER A 168 1.70 -31.28 20.94
CA SER A 168 1.55 -30.39 22.10
C SER A 168 2.77 -30.37 23.02
N GLU A 169 3.55 -31.49 23.07
CA GLU A 169 4.80 -31.57 23.80
C GLU A 169 5.89 -30.60 23.30
N ILE A 170 5.82 -30.19 22.02
CA ILE A 170 6.71 -29.18 21.46
C ILE A 170 6.30 -27.78 21.97
N TYR A 171 4.99 -27.52 22.02
CA TYR A 171 4.46 -26.27 22.57
C TYR A 171 4.81 -26.07 24.04
N THR A 172 4.71 -27.12 24.86
CA THR A 172 5.04 -27.06 26.28
C THR A 172 6.50 -26.74 26.55
N LYS A 173 7.40 -26.98 25.60
CA LYS A 173 8.81 -26.58 25.63
C LYS A 173 9.06 -25.13 25.25
N ASN A 174 8.01 -24.32 25.12
CA ASN A 174 8.10 -22.91 24.70
C ASN A 174 8.92 -22.71 23.41
N PHE A 175 8.68 -23.51 22.37
CA PHE A 175 9.52 -23.53 21.17
C PHE A 175 9.58 -22.16 20.45
N TRP A 176 8.56 -21.33 20.58
CA TRP A 176 8.53 -19.97 20.08
C TRP A 176 9.63 -19.07 20.70
N PHE A 177 9.97 -19.30 21.97
CA PHE A 177 11.00 -18.55 22.69
C PHE A 177 12.37 -19.24 22.65
N ASN A 178 12.40 -20.57 22.41
CA ASN A 178 13.61 -21.39 22.38
C ASN A 178 14.07 -21.73 20.96
N PHE A 179 13.76 -20.89 19.96
CA PHE A 179 14.16 -21.12 18.56
C PHE A 179 15.69 -21.19 18.37
N ASN A 180 16.48 -20.82 19.35
CA ASN A 180 17.93 -21.03 19.37
C ASN A 180 18.33 -22.43 19.78
N ASP A 181 17.43 -23.22 20.37
CA ASP A 181 17.66 -24.65 20.65
C ASP A 181 17.69 -25.42 19.31
N GLU A 182 18.89 -25.93 18.99
CA GLU A 182 19.12 -26.62 17.74
C GLU A 182 18.42 -27.98 17.68
N LYS A 183 18.34 -28.69 18.83
CA LYS A 183 17.67 -30.00 18.89
C LYS A 183 16.16 -29.83 18.69
N LEU A 184 15.55 -28.89 19.38
CA LEU A 184 14.13 -28.60 19.25
C LEU A 184 13.78 -28.14 17.81
N THR A 185 14.59 -27.26 17.24
CA THR A 185 14.40 -26.80 15.85
C THR A 185 14.50 -27.95 14.84
N ASN A 186 15.47 -28.84 15.00
CA ASN A 186 15.63 -29.98 14.11
C ASN A 186 14.46 -30.97 14.25
N SER A 187 13.98 -31.26 15.48
CA SER A 187 12.79 -32.09 15.69
C SER A 187 11.55 -31.52 15.00
N VAL A 188 11.36 -30.21 15.08
CA VAL A 188 10.26 -29.53 14.36
C VAL A 188 10.40 -29.68 12.86
N PHE A 189 11.60 -29.51 12.29
CA PHE A 189 11.83 -29.71 10.86
C PHE A 189 11.61 -31.17 10.41
N GLU A 190 11.98 -32.14 11.21
CA GLU A 190 11.70 -33.56 10.91
C GLU A 190 10.19 -33.84 10.84
N ILE A 191 9.42 -33.30 11.78
CA ILE A 191 7.95 -33.39 11.74
C ILE A 191 7.41 -32.75 10.47
N MET A 192 7.81 -31.50 10.18
CA MET A 192 7.36 -30.74 9.01
C MET A 192 7.69 -31.47 7.69
N GLN A 193 8.85 -32.15 7.62
CA GLN A 193 9.29 -32.85 6.42
C GLN A 193 8.62 -34.22 6.24
N ASN A 194 8.11 -34.84 7.29
CA ASN A 194 7.56 -36.20 7.23
C ASN A 194 6.03 -36.21 7.27
N ASP A 195 5.38 -35.19 7.81
CA ASP A 195 3.93 -35.12 7.92
C ASP A 195 3.29 -34.61 6.60
N ASN A 196 2.42 -35.41 6.02
CA ASN A 196 1.76 -35.04 4.73
C ASN A 196 0.74 -33.92 4.88
N HIS A 197 0.07 -33.79 6.04
CA HIS A 197 -0.86 -32.71 6.27
C HIS A 197 -0.13 -31.39 6.36
N PHE A 198 0.96 -31.34 7.12
CA PHE A 198 1.80 -30.14 7.22
C PHE A 198 2.38 -29.75 5.85
N LYS A 199 2.86 -30.72 5.05
CA LYS A 199 3.32 -30.47 3.68
C LYS A 199 2.24 -29.84 2.81
N ALA A 200 0.99 -30.32 2.90
CA ALA A 200 -0.12 -29.75 2.13
C ALA A 200 -0.38 -28.28 2.52
N LEU A 201 -0.31 -27.96 3.81
CA LEU A 201 -0.39 -26.57 4.29
C LEU A 201 0.74 -25.71 3.72
N MET A 202 1.96 -26.23 3.66
CA MET A 202 3.11 -25.51 3.11
C MET A 202 3.03 -25.31 1.60
N VAL A 203 2.51 -26.27 0.85
CA VAL A 203 2.22 -26.12 -0.59
C VAL A 203 1.21 -24.99 -0.80
N GLN A 204 0.14 -24.97 -0.02
CA GLN A 204 -0.84 -23.90 -0.07
C GLN A 204 -0.24 -22.52 0.29
N LYS A 205 0.61 -22.48 1.34
CA LYS A 205 1.31 -21.26 1.73
C LYS A 205 2.22 -20.74 0.61
N ILE A 206 2.98 -21.60 -0.03
CA ILE A 206 3.86 -21.24 -1.16
C ILE A 206 3.04 -20.66 -2.32
N SER A 207 1.90 -21.25 -2.65
CA SER A 207 1.03 -20.71 -3.70
C SER A 207 0.59 -19.26 -3.39
N TYR A 208 0.24 -18.96 -2.14
CA TYR A 208 -0.06 -17.57 -1.75
C TYR A 208 1.17 -16.67 -1.80
N MET A 209 2.35 -17.17 -1.43
CA MET A 209 3.59 -16.38 -1.51
C MET A 209 3.96 -16.04 -2.96
N GLU A 210 3.76 -16.95 -3.91
CA GLU A 210 3.97 -16.70 -5.35
C GLU A 210 3.04 -15.61 -5.87
N VAL A 211 1.74 -15.76 -5.59
CA VAL A 211 0.72 -14.76 -5.99
C VAL A 211 0.99 -13.40 -5.33
N LYS A 212 1.38 -13.38 -4.05
CA LYS A 212 1.76 -12.17 -3.32
C LYS A 212 2.95 -11.47 -3.95
N THR A 213 3.97 -12.21 -4.36
CA THR A 213 5.16 -11.65 -5.01
C THR A 213 4.81 -11.04 -6.35
N SER A 214 4.01 -11.73 -7.17
CA SER A 214 3.51 -11.21 -8.44
C SER A 214 2.64 -9.95 -8.26
N ALA A 215 1.77 -9.94 -7.25
CA ALA A 215 0.95 -8.78 -6.93
C ALA A 215 1.80 -7.57 -6.50
N LEU A 216 2.88 -7.79 -5.73
CA LEU A 216 3.81 -6.72 -5.33
C LEU A 216 4.60 -6.17 -6.52
N GLU A 217 4.96 -7.02 -7.48
CA GLU A 217 5.61 -6.57 -8.72
C GLU A 217 4.68 -5.71 -9.56
N ASN A 218 3.40 -6.12 -9.68
CA ASN A 218 2.40 -5.31 -10.38
C ASN A 218 2.17 -3.97 -9.68
N TYR A 219 2.04 -3.97 -8.35
CA TYR A 219 1.97 -2.75 -7.54
C TYR A 219 3.15 -1.82 -7.82
N SER A 220 4.38 -2.35 -7.83
CA SER A 220 5.60 -1.58 -8.07
C SER A 220 5.59 -0.95 -9.46
N LYS A 221 5.22 -1.70 -10.50
CA LYS A 221 5.10 -1.18 -11.88
C LYS A 221 4.08 -0.04 -11.97
N LYS A 222 2.92 -0.19 -11.33
CA LYS A 222 1.87 0.83 -11.33
C LYS A 222 2.28 2.07 -10.56
N ARG A 223 2.93 1.89 -9.40
CA ARG A 223 3.52 2.98 -8.62
C ARG A 223 4.53 3.78 -9.43
N ASP A 224 5.45 3.09 -10.10
CA ASP A 224 6.49 3.75 -10.90
C ASP A 224 5.90 4.52 -12.10
N ALA A 225 4.84 3.98 -12.71
CA ALA A 225 4.08 4.67 -13.74
C ALA A 225 3.39 5.94 -13.19
N LEU A 226 2.82 5.86 -11.97
CA LEU A 226 2.21 7.00 -11.30
C LEU A 226 3.27 8.07 -10.96
N ILE A 227 4.40 7.71 -10.39
CA ILE A 227 5.52 8.63 -10.13
C ILE A 227 5.95 9.36 -11.41
N LYS A 228 6.11 8.61 -12.51
CA LYS A 228 6.47 9.19 -13.81
C LYS A 228 5.42 10.18 -14.35
N LEU A 229 4.15 9.92 -14.05
CA LEU A 229 3.05 10.82 -14.47
C LEU A 229 2.99 12.08 -13.61
N LEU A 230 3.23 11.97 -12.29
CA LEU A 230 3.24 13.10 -11.35
C LEU A 230 4.44 14.04 -11.54
N LYS A 231 5.54 13.59 -12.16
CA LYS A 231 6.74 14.40 -12.47
C LYS A 231 6.64 15.20 -13.77
N LYS A 232 5.56 15.05 -14.54
CA LYS A 232 5.31 15.81 -15.78
C LYS A 232 4.51 17.06 -15.53
#